data_78901baf3149f3b74a6b1eb4437d52fe
#
_entry.id   78901baf3149f3b74a6b1eb4437d52fe
#
_cell.length_a   1.000
_cell.length_b   1.000
_cell.length_c   1.000
_cell.angle_alpha   90.00
_cell.angle_beta   90.00
_cell.angle_gamma   90.00
#
_symmetry.space_group_name_H-M   'P 1'
#
loop_
_entity.id
_entity.type
_entity.pdbx_description
1 polymer ?
#
loop_
_entity_poly.entity_id
_entity_poly.type
_entity_poly.pdbx_seq_one_letter_code
_entity_poly.pdbx_strand_id
1 'polypeptide(L)'
;MDKDSAIKLTNEEWESSIVPELIEYIKIPNKSPAFDPNWNKNGYMEKVVEQFAAWCRNQDIKGMRLDVIRLPERTPLIYIDIPGDIENTVLLYGHLDKQPEMSGWAKGFGPWKPVLKNNKLYGRGGADDGYAIFTSLLAIKILEAQNIPRARCVVIIEACEESGSYDLPFYIDHLKDKLGKPELVICLDSGCGNYDQLWSTTSLRGLVGGELKIEVLDGGIHSGDASGIVPSSFRLLRQILDRIEDPVSGQILVKDCYVEIPKKRIEQAKFAAGVLGNDIFNRFPLKENSKPVSEDPVELILNRSWRPALSYLGVGGLPEISDAGNVLRPFTSIKLSMRLPPTSSAKKVSKKINEILTKNPPNGAKVSFKTDWSVDGWMAPEISPWLEKALNNASENYFKKPAVLMGEGWSIPFMGMLGEKFPDAQFLITGVLGPGSNAHGPNAVSYTHLTLPTKRIV
;
A
#
# COMPACT_ATOMS: atom_id res chain seq x y z
N MET A 1 -14.76 -21.46 -19.10
CA MET A 1 -14.33 -20.22 -19.78
C MET A 1 -13.33 -20.54 -20.87
N ASP A 2 -13.55 -20.04 -22.10
CA ASP A 2 -12.56 -20.11 -23.17
C ASP A 2 -11.46 -19.07 -22.94
N LYS A 3 -10.27 -19.59 -22.71
CA LYS A 3 -9.10 -18.80 -22.35
C LYS A 3 -8.61 -17.91 -23.50
N ASP A 4 -8.60 -18.43 -24.73
CA ASP A 4 -8.04 -17.69 -25.87
C ASP A 4 -8.95 -16.52 -26.26
N SER A 5 -10.26 -16.72 -26.20
CA SER A 5 -11.25 -15.65 -26.34
C SER A 5 -11.13 -14.61 -25.23
N ALA A 6 -10.91 -15.03 -23.98
CA ALA A 6 -10.69 -14.11 -22.85
C ALA A 6 -9.42 -13.26 -23.05
N ILE A 7 -8.31 -13.87 -23.45
CA ILE A 7 -7.05 -13.15 -23.73
C ILE A 7 -7.24 -12.16 -24.87
N LYS A 8 -7.90 -12.57 -25.94
CA LYS A 8 -8.13 -11.72 -27.11
C LYS A 8 -8.95 -10.49 -26.73
N LEU A 9 -10.10 -10.68 -26.10
CA LEU A 9 -10.96 -9.57 -25.66
C LEU A 9 -10.23 -8.64 -24.67
N THR A 10 -9.46 -9.22 -23.75
CA THR A 10 -8.65 -8.44 -22.81
C THR A 10 -7.64 -7.55 -23.53
N ASN A 11 -6.87 -8.09 -24.48
CA ASN A 11 -5.87 -7.31 -25.21
C ASN A 11 -6.52 -6.19 -26.02
N GLU A 12 -7.61 -6.49 -26.72
CA GLU A 12 -8.36 -5.50 -27.53
C GLU A 12 -8.88 -4.35 -26.67
N GLU A 13 -9.57 -4.62 -25.58
CA GLU A 13 -10.11 -3.58 -24.69
C GLU A 13 -9.00 -2.81 -23.97
N TRP A 14 -7.94 -3.51 -23.58
CA TRP A 14 -6.81 -2.88 -22.90
C TRP A 14 -6.12 -1.85 -23.79
N GLU A 15 -5.78 -2.23 -25.01
CA GLU A 15 -5.05 -1.36 -25.93
C GLU A 15 -5.94 -0.25 -26.52
N SER A 16 -7.18 -0.57 -26.89
CA SER A 16 -8.05 0.37 -27.59
C SER A 16 -8.86 1.30 -26.68
N SER A 17 -9.10 0.91 -25.43
CA SER A 17 -9.97 1.63 -24.50
C SER A 17 -9.28 2.00 -23.19
N ILE A 18 -8.71 1.02 -22.46
CA ILE A 18 -8.21 1.24 -21.09
C ILE A 18 -6.93 2.06 -21.06
N VAL A 19 -5.92 1.72 -21.87
CA VAL A 19 -4.66 2.49 -21.91
C VAL A 19 -4.87 3.95 -22.30
N PRO A 20 -5.68 4.28 -23.30
CA PRO A 20 -6.06 5.68 -23.58
C PRO A 20 -6.68 6.41 -22.39
N GLU A 21 -7.60 5.77 -21.66
CA GLU A 21 -8.21 6.37 -20.46
C GLU A 21 -7.20 6.56 -19.32
N LEU A 22 -6.31 5.61 -19.09
CA LEU A 22 -5.23 5.74 -18.11
C LEU A 22 -4.26 6.89 -18.49
N ILE A 23 -3.99 7.10 -19.78
CA ILE A 23 -3.20 8.23 -20.25
C ILE A 23 -3.87 9.54 -19.88
N GLU A 24 -5.18 9.70 -20.12
CA GLU A 24 -5.90 10.91 -19.75
C GLU A 24 -5.99 11.10 -18.24
N TYR A 25 -6.24 10.01 -17.49
CA TYR A 25 -6.26 10.02 -16.04
C TYR A 25 -4.92 10.50 -15.44
N ILE A 26 -3.78 9.99 -15.92
CA ILE A 26 -2.45 10.38 -15.41
C ILE A 26 -2.22 11.89 -15.54
N LYS A 27 -2.75 12.55 -16.56
CA LYS A 27 -2.60 14.01 -16.77
C LYS A 27 -3.25 14.85 -15.69
N ILE A 28 -4.21 14.31 -14.93
CA ILE A 28 -4.96 15.05 -13.92
C ILE A 28 -4.26 14.93 -12.57
N PRO A 29 -3.84 16.03 -11.92
CA PRO A 29 -3.13 15.99 -10.62
C PRO A 29 -4.10 15.90 -9.44
N ASN A 30 -4.98 14.90 -9.43
CA ASN A 30 -5.94 14.62 -8.36
C ASN A 30 -5.27 13.93 -7.18
N LYS A 31 -4.43 14.68 -6.47
CA LYS A 31 -3.76 14.20 -5.26
C LYS A 31 -4.75 13.94 -4.15
N SER A 32 -4.43 12.94 -3.33
CA SER A 32 -5.20 12.64 -2.12
C SER A 32 -5.27 13.84 -1.17
N PRO A 33 -6.33 13.98 -0.39
CA PRO A 33 -6.55 15.15 0.48
C PRO A 33 -5.40 15.49 1.43
N ALA A 34 -4.68 14.50 1.95
CA ALA A 34 -3.51 14.75 2.81
C ALA A 34 -2.39 15.53 2.10
N PHE A 35 -2.34 15.48 0.76
CA PHE A 35 -1.32 16.11 -0.07
C PHE A 35 -1.83 17.31 -0.85
N ASP A 36 -3.13 17.57 -0.78
CA ASP A 36 -3.77 18.73 -1.41
C ASP A 36 -4.90 19.31 -0.53
N PRO A 37 -4.59 20.27 0.34
CA PRO A 37 -5.60 20.91 1.19
C PRO A 37 -6.75 21.58 0.43
N ASN A 38 -6.58 21.83 -0.86
CA ASN A 38 -7.58 22.45 -1.74
C ASN A 38 -8.24 21.46 -2.69
N TRP A 39 -8.13 20.16 -2.47
CA TRP A 39 -8.65 19.10 -3.33
C TRP A 39 -10.12 19.34 -3.76
N ASN A 40 -10.95 19.84 -2.85
CA ASN A 40 -12.36 20.10 -3.08
C ASN A 40 -12.65 21.40 -3.86
N LYS A 41 -11.65 22.28 -4.07
CA LYS A 41 -11.79 23.58 -4.75
C LYS A 41 -11.15 23.60 -6.12
N ASN A 42 -10.06 22.84 -6.33
CA ASN A 42 -9.32 22.84 -7.59
C ASN A 42 -10.00 22.01 -8.71
N GLY A 43 -10.99 21.17 -8.37
CA GLY A 43 -11.81 20.42 -9.32
C GLY A 43 -11.12 19.18 -9.93
N TYR A 44 -9.88 18.86 -9.57
CA TYR A 44 -9.18 17.72 -10.17
C TYR A 44 -9.80 16.37 -9.77
N MET A 45 -10.25 16.25 -8.52
CA MET A 45 -10.89 15.03 -8.04
C MET A 45 -12.20 14.76 -8.80
N GLU A 46 -13.06 15.78 -8.91
CA GLU A 46 -14.31 15.67 -9.67
C GLU A 46 -14.07 15.35 -11.15
N LYS A 47 -13.04 15.93 -11.75
CA LYS A 47 -12.69 15.65 -13.15
C LYS A 47 -12.36 14.18 -13.39
N VAL A 48 -11.64 13.54 -12.46
CA VAL A 48 -11.34 12.10 -12.54
C VAL A 48 -12.58 11.26 -12.29
N VAL A 49 -13.39 11.61 -11.29
CA VAL A 49 -14.67 10.93 -11.02
C VAL A 49 -15.58 10.95 -12.23
N GLU A 50 -15.70 12.12 -12.90
CA GLU A 50 -16.50 12.26 -14.12
C GLU A 50 -15.93 11.44 -15.28
N GLN A 51 -14.61 11.46 -15.48
CA GLN A 51 -13.92 10.66 -16.50
C GLN A 51 -14.21 9.16 -16.30
N PHE A 52 -13.97 8.65 -15.11
CA PHE A 52 -14.17 7.22 -14.77
C PHE A 52 -15.65 6.83 -14.89
N ALA A 53 -16.55 7.65 -14.35
CA ALA A 53 -17.97 7.39 -14.45
C ALA A 53 -18.49 7.42 -15.90
N ALA A 54 -17.98 8.34 -16.72
CA ALA A 54 -18.33 8.41 -18.14
C ALA A 54 -17.87 7.18 -18.91
N TRP A 55 -16.61 6.72 -18.69
CA TRP A 55 -16.11 5.51 -19.30
C TRP A 55 -16.95 4.29 -18.89
N CYS A 56 -17.26 4.16 -17.58
CA CYS A 56 -18.07 3.05 -17.07
C CYS A 56 -19.48 3.02 -17.68
N ARG A 57 -20.15 4.18 -17.79
CA ARG A 57 -21.50 4.25 -18.40
C ARG A 57 -21.53 3.85 -19.86
N ASN A 58 -20.40 3.95 -20.56
CA ASN A 58 -20.26 3.53 -21.94
C ASN A 58 -19.98 2.03 -22.10
N GLN A 59 -19.84 1.29 -20.99
CA GLN A 59 -19.66 -0.17 -21.04
C GLN A 59 -21.01 -0.85 -21.20
N ASP A 60 -21.09 -1.73 -22.18
CA ASP A 60 -22.30 -2.56 -22.40
C ASP A 60 -22.26 -3.77 -21.43
N ILE A 61 -22.70 -3.53 -20.18
CA ILE A 61 -22.82 -4.55 -19.14
C ILE A 61 -24.28 -4.61 -18.68
N LYS A 62 -24.86 -5.80 -18.79
CA LYS A 62 -26.30 -6.01 -18.54
C LYS A 62 -26.71 -5.63 -17.11
N GLY A 63 -27.62 -4.67 -17.01
CA GLY A 63 -28.23 -4.27 -15.74
C GLY A 63 -27.32 -3.44 -14.83
N MET A 64 -26.15 -3.04 -15.29
CA MET A 64 -25.23 -2.19 -14.52
C MET A 64 -25.88 -0.86 -14.14
N ARG A 65 -25.72 -0.47 -12.88
CA ARG A 65 -26.14 0.82 -12.33
C ARG A 65 -24.93 1.49 -11.70
N LEU A 66 -24.70 2.75 -12.03
CA LEU A 66 -23.59 3.55 -11.51
C LEU A 66 -24.12 4.80 -10.83
N ASP A 67 -23.74 4.97 -9.57
CA ASP A 67 -23.98 6.18 -8.78
C ASP A 67 -22.64 6.78 -8.35
N VAL A 68 -22.51 8.12 -8.44
CA VAL A 68 -21.44 8.86 -7.78
C VAL A 68 -22.01 9.43 -6.49
N ILE A 69 -21.52 8.91 -5.37
CA ILE A 69 -22.03 9.26 -4.05
C ILE A 69 -21.13 10.33 -3.44
N ARG A 70 -21.74 11.38 -2.90
CA ARG A 70 -21.05 12.49 -2.23
C ARG A 70 -21.66 12.71 -0.88
N LEU A 71 -20.96 12.33 0.17
CA LEU A 71 -21.33 12.68 1.53
C LEU A 71 -20.77 14.08 1.87
N PRO A 72 -21.47 14.88 2.71
CA PRO A 72 -21.01 16.22 3.07
C PRO A 72 -19.58 16.22 3.60
N GLU A 73 -18.75 17.15 3.12
CA GLU A 73 -17.34 17.36 3.52
C GLU A 73 -16.43 16.15 3.30
N ARG A 74 -16.80 15.21 2.42
CA ARG A 74 -16.02 14.00 2.10
C ARG A 74 -15.68 13.92 0.63
N THR A 75 -14.63 13.17 0.35
CA THR A 75 -14.24 12.83 -1.02
C THR A 75 -15.34 12.01 -1.70
N PRO A 76 -15.54 12.12 -3.03
CA PRO A 76 -16.56 11.34 -3.72
C PRO A 76 -16.21 9.85 -3.78
N LEU A 77 -17.25 9.01 -3.93
CA LEU A 77 -17.10 7.57 -4.14
C LEU A 77 -17.92 7.14 -5.36
N ILE A 78 -17.32 6.35 -6.25
CA ILE A 78 -18.03 5.68 -7.34
C ILE A 78 -18.55 4.34 -6.82
N TYR A 79 -19.86 4.13 -6.95
CA TYR A 79 -20.55 2.89 -6.60
C TYR A 79 -21.19 2.31 -7.85
N ILE A 80 -20.88 1.04 -8.16
CA ILE A 80 -21.46 0.33 -9.29
C ILE A 80 -22.09 -0.98 -8.77
N ASP A 81 -23.33 -1.23 -9.16
CA ASP A 81 -24.08 -2.44 -8.83
C ASP A 81 -24.46 -3.17 -10.11
N ILE A 82 -24.04 -4.41 -10.23
CA ILE A 82 -24.23 -5.23 -11.42
C ILE A 82 -24.91 -6.54 -10.97
N PRO A 83 -26.19 -6.76 -11.35
CA PRO A 83 -26.91 -7.95 -10.93
C PRO A 83 -26.23 -9.22 -11.43
N GLY A 84 -26.32 -10.29 -10.65
CA GLY A 84 -25.77 -11.61 -10.98
C GLY A 84 -26.84 -12.61 -11.35
N ASP A 85 -26.38 -13.77 -11.78
CA ASP A 85 -27.21 -14.94 -12.14
C ASP A 85 -27.35 -15.91 -10.95
N ILE A 86 -26.51 -15.76 -9.92
CA ILE A 86 -26.50 -16.56 -8.70
C ILE A 86 -26.57 -15.65 -7.46
N GLU A 87 -26.96 -16.18 -6.30
CA GLU A 87 -27.25 -15.39 -5.09
C GLU A 87 -26.03 -14.73 -4.46
N ASN A 88 -24.83 -15.20 -4.75
CA ASN A 88 -23.59 -14.69 -4.15
C ASN A 88 -23.31 -13.23 -4.54
N THR A 89 -22.55 -12.52 -3.71
CA THR A 89 -22.08 -11.16 -4.00
C THR A 89 -20.55 -11.10 -3.92
N VAL A 90 -19.94 -10.48 -4.91
CA VAL A 90 -18.51 -10.12 -4.95
C VAL A 90 -18.38 -8.62 -4.82
N LEU A 91 -17.58 -8.15 -3.86
CA LEU A 91 -17.20 -6.75 -3.71
C LEU A 91 -15.83 -6.54 -4.33
N LEU A 92 -15.73 -5.65 -5.32
CA LEU A 92 -14.49 -5.21 -5.93
C LEU A 92 -14.14 -3.80 -5.46
N TYR A 93 -12.92 -3.63 -5.00
CA TYR A 93 -12.43 -2.38 -4.43
C TYR A 93 -11.22 -1.87 -5.19
N GLY A 94 -11.14 -0.55 -5.31
CA GLY A 94 -9.98 0.21 -5.76
C GLY A 94 -10.11 1.68 -5.38
N HIS A 95 -9.11 2.49 -5.74
CA HIS A 95 -9.13 3.94 -5.51
C HIS A 95 -8.72 4.73 -6.76
N LEU A 96 -8.98 6.05 -6.72
CA LEU A 96 -8.66 6.93 -7.85
C LEU A 96 -7.80 8.14 -7.48
N ASP A 97 -7.58 8.40 -6.20
CA ASP A 97 -6.70 9.46 -5.72
C ASP A 97 -5.22 9.06 -5.83
N LYS A 98 -4.32 10.01 -5.71
CA LYS A 98 -2.91 9.82 -6.06
C LYS A 98 -1.96 10.35 -5.01
N GLN A 99 -0.80 9.70 -4.91
CA GLN A 99 0.39 10.21 -4.21
C GLN A 99 0.90 11.52 -4.85
N PRO A 100 1.66 12.34 -4.09
CA PRO A 100 2.24 13.58 -4.61
C PRO A 100 3.32 13.35 -5.67
N GLU A 101 3.78 14.45 -6.25
CA GLU A 101 4.67 14.52 -7.40
C GLU A 101 5.99 13.78 -7.23
N MET A 102 6.64 13.92 -6.07
CA MET A 102 8.01 13.50 -5.78
C MET A 102 9.05 14.10 -6.73
N SER A 103 10.28 14.26 -6.26
CA SER A 103 11.42 14.69 -7.07
C SER A 103 12.19 13.50 -7.66
N GLY A 104 13.07 13.73 -8.64
CA GLY A 104 13.94 12.70 -9.19
C GLY A 104 13.41 11.98 -10.43
N TRP A 105 12.37 12.51 -11.09
CA TRP A 105 11.90 12.00 -12.38
C TRP A 105 12.99 12.12 -13.45
N ALA A 106 13.17 11.08 -14.23
CA ALA A 106 14.12 11.06 -15.35
C ALA A 106 13.73 12.08 -16.43
N LYS A 107 14.71 12.55 -17.21
CA LYS A 107 14.47 13.52 -18.28
C LYS A 107 13.39 13.02 -19.26
N GLY A 108 12.37 13.83 -19.44
CA GLY A 108 11.24 13.51 -20.31
C GLY A 108 10.05 12.84 -19.63
N PHE A 109 10.20 12.36 -18.41
CA PHE A 109 9.15 11.78 -17.57
C PHE A 109 8.65 12.79 -16.53
N GLY A 110 7.49 12.52 -15.95
CA GLY A 110 6.91 13.34 -14.88
C GLY A 110 5.65 12.73 -14.33
N PRO A 111 5.20 13.14 -13.12
CA PRO A 111 4.05 12.53 -12.48
C PRO A 111 2.76 12.67 -13.30
N TRP A 112 2.52 13.83 -13.88
CA TRP A 112 1.33 14.17 -14.67
C TRP A 112 1.59 14.18 -16.18
N LYS A 113 2.69 13.57 -16.58
CA LYS A 113 3.11 13.44 -17.98
C LYS A 113 3.15 11.97 -18.38
N PRO A 114 2.05 11.39 -18.88
CA PRO A 114 2.01 10.01 -19.29
C PRO A 114 2.97 9.76 -20.46
N VAL A 115 3.78 8.74 -20.36
CA VAL A 115 4.69 8.29 -21.43
C VAL A 115 4.54 6.80 -21.63
N LEU A 116 3.99 6.39 -22.77
CA LEU A 116 3.95 4.99 -23.18
C LEU A 116 5.23 4.65 -23.95
N LYS A 117 6.04 3.76 -23.41
CA LYS A 117 7.31 3.34 -24.00
C LYS A 117 7.63 1.88 -23.65
N ASN A 118 7.92 1.06 -24.65
CA ASN A 118 8.29 -0.35 -24.49
C ASN A 118 7.27 -1.12 -23.62
N ASN A 119 5.98 -1.01 -23.92
CA ASN A 119 4.88 -1.61 -23.17
C ASN A 119 4.84 -1.21 -21.68
N LYS A 120 5.31 -0.02 -21.37
CA LYS A 120 5.29 0.57 -20.03
C LYS A 120 4.66 1.95 -20.10
N LEU A 121 3.63 2.17 -19.30
CA LEU A 121 2.98 3.46 -19.14
C LEU A 121 3.53 4.13 -17.87
N TYR A 122 4.37 5.13 -18.07
CA TYR A 122 4.95 5.93 -17.00
C TYR A 122 4.02 7.08 -16.61
N GLY A 123 3.91 7.33 -15.33
CA GLY A 123 3.12 8.40 -14.72
C GLY A 123 2.53 7.98 -13.39
N ARG A 124 2.10 8.93 -12.59
CA ARG A 124 1.54 8.69 -11.26
C ARG A 124 0.10 8.17 -11.35
N GLY A 125 -0.24 7.14 -10.57
CA GLY A 125 -1.60 6.64 -10.41
C GLY A 125 -2.00 5.53 -11.40
N GLY A 126 -1.22 5.25 -12.46
CA GLY A 126 -1.60 4.25 -13.46
C GLY A 126 -1.62 2.81 -12.93
N ALA A 127 -0.68 2.46 -12.05
CA ALA A 127 -0.60 1.15 -11.40
C ALA A 127 -1.13 1.16 -9.96
N ASP A 128 -1.28 2.35 -9.39
CA ASP A 128 -1.66 2.63 -8.03
C ASP A 128 -2.70 3.78 -8.01
N ASP A 129 -4.00 3.54 -8.04
CA ASP A 129 -4.69 2.28 -8.38
C ASP A 129 -5.70 2.51 -9.53
N GLY A 130 -5.45 3.55 -10.36
CA GLY A 130 -6.38 3.99 -11.41
C GLY A 130 -6.83 2.89 -12.38
N TYR A 131 -6.10 1.78 -12.50
CA TYR A 131 -6.46 0.66 -13.37
C TYR A 131 -7.60 -0.20 -12.81
N ALA A 132 -7.84 -0.17 -11.49
CA ALA A 132 -8.74 -1.10 -10.81
C ALA A 132 -10.18 -1.08 -11.33
N ILE A 133 -10.75 0.10 -11.55
CA ILE A 133 -12.13 0.22 -12.05
C ILE A 133 -12.29 -0.39 -13.43
N PHE A 134 -11.33 -0.14 -14.32
CA PHE A 134 -11.34 -0.63 -15.70
C PHE A 134 -11.25 -2.14 -15.74
N THR A 135 -10.33 -2.72 -14.99
CA THR A 135 -10.13 -4.16 -14.92
C THR A 135 -11.27 -4.90 -14.23
N SER A 136 -11.88 -4.30 -13.23
CA SER A 136 -13.07 -4.84 -12.58
C SER A 136 -14.22 -5.03 -13.59
N LEU A 137 -14.50 -4.00 -14.38
CA LEU A 137 -15.56 -4.08 -15.39
C LEU A 137 -15.17 -4.98 -16.57
N LEU A 138 -13.90 -4.97 -16.98
CA LEU A 138 -13.42 -5.85 -18.06
C LEU A 138 -13.56 -7.33 -17.70
N ALA A 139 -13.25 -7.72 -16.45
CA ALA A 139 -13.45 -9.08 -15.99
C ALA A 139 -14.93 -9.51 -16.11
N ILE A 140 -15.86 -8.63 -15.74
CA ILE A 140 -17.30 -8.88 -15.84
C ILE A 140 -17.74 -8.97 -17.31
N LYS A 141 -17.27 -8.09 -18.20
CA LYS A 141 -17.53 -8.14 -19.64
C LYS A 141 -17.10 -9.47 -20.27
N ILE A 142 -15.94 -9.99 -19.85
CA ILE A 142 -15.43 -11.26 -20.38
C ILE A 142 -16.34 -12.43 -20.00
N LEU A 143 -16.84 -12.45 -18.76
CA LEU A 143 -17.78 -13.48 -18.32
C LEU A 143 -19.10 -13.39 -19.11
N GLU A 144 -19.64 -12.18 -19.30
CA GLU A 144 -20.86 -11.97 -20.09
C GLU A 144 -20.68 -12.35 -21.56
N ALA A 145 -19.57 -11.94 -22.18
CA ALA A 145 -19.28 -12.29 -23.59
C ALA A 145 -19.20 -13.80 -23.83
N GLN A 146 -18.89 -14.58 -22.79
CA GLN A 146 -18.83 -16.04 -22.85
C GLN A 146 -20.08 -16.72 -22.26
N ASN A 147 -21.11 -15.96 -21.90
CA ASN A 147 -22.33 -16.46 -21.26
C ASN A 147 -22.07 -17.30 -19.99
N ILE A 148 -21.08 -16.89 -19.19
CA ILE A 148 -20.73 -17.56 -17.94
C ILE A 148 -21.56 -16.95 -16.81
N PRO A 149 -22.39 -17.75 -16.10
CA PRO A 149 -23.13 -17.27 -14.93
C PRO A 149 -22.18 -16.73 -13.86
N ARG A 150 -22.51 -15.58 -13.28
CA ARG A 150 -21.70 -14.93 -12.26
C ARG A 150 -22.51 -14.45 -11.07
N ALA A 151 -21.84 -14.21 -9.97
CA ALA A 151 -22.37 -13.54 -8.81
C ALA A 151 -22.76 -12.09 -9.11
N ARG A 152 -23.60 -11.50 -8.25
CA ARG A 152 -23.76 -10.05 -8.21
C ARG A 152 -22.40 -9.41 -7.92
N CYS A 153 -22.03 -8.40 -8.70
CA CYS A 153 -20.79 -7.66 -8.51
C CYS A 153 -21.10 -6.23 -8.04
N VAL A 154 -20.47 -5.84 -6.94
CA VAL A 154 -20.47 -4.46 -6.45
C VAL A 154 -19.07 -3.91 -6.58
N VAL A 155 -18.90 -2.77 -7.27
CA VAL A 155 -17.61 -2.11 -7.39
C VAL A 155 -17.66 -0.80 -6.61
N ILE A 156 -16.68 -0.57 -5.75
CA ILE A 156 -16.50 0.70 -5.04
C ILE A 156 -15.10 1.25 -5.34
N ILE A 157 -15.06 2.52 -5.74
CA ILE A 157 -13.81 3.25 -5.99
C ILE A 157 -13.82 4.51 -5.14
N GLU A 158 -12.92 4.56 -4.16
CA GLU A 158 -12.77 5.71 -3.29
C GLU A 158 -11.79 6.75 -3.82
N ALA A 159 -11.75 7.91 -3.19
CA ALA A 159 -10.90 9.04 -3.57
C ALA A 159 -10.07 9.60 -2.39
N CYS A 160 -9.72 8.73 -1.42
CA CYS A 160 -9.06 9.13 -0.18
C CYS A 160 -8.12 8.01 0.38
N GLU A 161 -7.80 6.98 -0.44
CA GLU A 161 -6.99 5.85 0.01
C GLU A 161 -5.60 6.29 0.46
N GLU A 162 -4.92 7.06 -0.35
CA GLU A 162 -3.57 7.56 -0.15
C GLU A 162 -3.42 8.52 1.07
N SER A 163 -4.56 8.94 1.63
CA SER A 163 -4.67 9.66 2.90
C SER A 163 -5.06 8.75 4.07
N GLY A 164 -5.16 7.43 3.85
CA GLY A 164 -5.52 6.42 4.85
C GLY A 164 -7.01 6.09 4.91
N SER A 165 -7.76 6.28 3.83
CA SER A 165 -9.18 5.87 3.66
C SER A 165 -10.11 6.39 4.77
N TYR A 166 -9.85 7.56 5.35
CA TYR A 166 -10.63 8.04 6.50
C TYR A 166 -12.09 8.35 6.17
N ASP A 167 -12.43 8.50 4.88
CA ASP A 167 -13.80 8.71 4.42
C ASP A 167 -14.54 7.39 4.13
N LEU A 168 -13.83 6.34 3.77
CA LEU A 168 -14.41 5.05 3.36
C LEU A 168 -15.34 4.42 4.42
N PRO A 169 -15.02 4.42 5.73
CA PRO A 169 -15.92 3.86 6.76
C PRO A 169 -17.34 4.45 6.72
N PHE A 170 -17.45 5.75 6.44
CA PHE A 170 -18.76 6.43 6.35
C PHE A 170 -19.53 6.01 5.11
N TYR A 171 -18.84 5.75 4.00
CA TYR A 171 -19.46 5.22 2.77
C TYR A 171 -19.90 3.77 2.94
N ILE A 172 -19.11 2.93 3.59
CA ILE A 172 -19.51 1.55 3.88
C ILE A 172 -20.73 1.51 4.78
N ASP A 173 -20.80 2.37 5.79
CA ASP A 173 -22.00 2.48 6.66
C ASP A 173 -23.21 3.02 5.90
N HIS A 174 -23.04 4.04 5.05
CA HIS A 174 -24.10 4.62 4.22
C HIS A 174 -24.65 3.60 3.20
N LEU A 175 -23.77 2.77 2.66
CA LEU A 175 -24.11 1.77 1.63
C LEU A 175 -24.42 0.39 2.20
N LYS A 176 -24.47 0.21 3.52
CA LYS A 176 -24.57 -1.08 4.19
C LYS A 176 -25.62 -2.01 3.56
N ASP A 177 -26.83 -1.49 3.34
CA ASP A 177 -27.94 -2.29 2.79
C ASP A 177 -27.73 -2.60 1.29
N LYS A 178 -27.05 -1.71 0.55
CA LYS A 178 -26.72 -1.89 -0.86
C LYS A 178 -25.54 -2.82 -1.06
N LEU A 179 -24.56 -2.83 -0.18
CA LEU A 179 -23.41 -3.75 -0.25
C LEU A 179 -23.83 -5.18 0.06
N GLY A 180 -24.76 -5.36 0.98
CA GLY A 180 -25.22 -6.69 1.41
C GLY A 180 -24.12 -7.46 2.17
N LYS A 181 -24.01 -8.75 1.90
CA LYS A 181 -23.03 -9.65 2.51
C LYS A 181 -22.16 -10.27 1.41
N PRO A 182 -21.05 -9.64 1.03
CA PRO A 182 -20.15 -10.21 0.04
C PRO A 182 -19.50 -11.48 0.58
N GLU A 183 -19.45 -12.52 -0.25
CA GLU A 183 -18.71 -13.75 0.03
C GLU A 183 -17.23 -13.64 -0.36
N LEU A 184 -16.94 -12.75 -1.31
CA LEU A 184 -15.60 -12.47 -1.77
C LEU A 184 -15.39 -10.94 -1.85
N VAL A 185 -14.31 -10.47 -1.27
CA VAL A 185 -13.78 -9.11 -1.45
C VAL A 185 -12.53 -9.20 -2.29
N ILE A 186 -12.53 -8.51 -3.43
CA ILE A 186 -11.36 -8.38 -4.31
C ILE A 186 -10.81 -6.95 -4.18
N CYS A 187 -9.56 -6.83 -3.74
CA CYS A 187 -8.83 -5.57 -3.72
C CYS A 187 -7.70 -5.65 -4.75
N LEU A 188 -7.65 -4.67 -5.66
CA LEU A 188 -6.65 -4.63 -6.72
C LEU A 188 -5.44 -3.76 -6.39
N ASP A 189 -5.48 -3.07 -5.27
CA ASP A 189 -4.43 -2.21 -4.76
C ASP A 189 -3.40 -2.98 -3.95
N SER A 190 -2.64 -3.87 -4.62
CA SER A 190 -1.59 -4.61 -3.94
C SER A 190 -0.42 -4.98 -4.86
N GLY A 191 0.57 -5.63 -4.27
CA GLY A 191 1.80 -5.99 -4.95
C GLY A 191 1.83 -7.40 -5.51
N CYS A 192 2.89 -7.62 -6.29
CA CYS A 192 3.30 -8.95 -6.72
C CYS A 192 4.82 -9.11 -6.56
N GLY A 193 5.24 -10.32 -6.25
CA GLY A 193 6.67 -10.62 -6.09
C GLY A 193 7.42 -10.62 -7.41
N ASN A 194 6.76 -11.11 -8.46
CA ASN A 194 7.18 -11.05 -9.86
C ASN A 194 5.95 -10.95 -10.77
N TYR A 195 6.17 -10.86 -12.08
CA TYR A 195 5.09 -10.79 -13.07
C TYR A 195 4.79 -12.13 -13.77
N ASP A 196 5.42 -13.21 -13.33
CA ASP A 196 5.38 -14.51 -13.99
C ASP A 196 4.28 -15.42 -13.47
N GLN A 197 3.55 -15.02 -12.43
CA GLN A 197 2.48 -15.82 -11.81
C GLN A 197 1.53 -14.95 -10.99
N LEU A 198 0.39 -15.50 -10.58
CA LEU A 198 -0.56 -14.80 -9.74
C LEU A 198 -0.06 -14.73 -8.30
N TRP A 199 -0.12 -13.54 -7.71
CA TRP A 199 0.18 -13.31 -6.31
C TRP A 199 -1.07 -12.88 -5.55
N SER A 200 -1.22 -13.37 -4.33
CA SER A 200 -2.27 -12.90 -3.42
C SER A 200 -1.66 -12.55 -2.06
N THR A 201 -1.98 -11.35 -1.59
CA THR A 201 -1.53 -10.83 -0.30
C THR A 201 -2.35 -11.43 0.83
N THR A 202 -1.67 -12.03 1.80
CA THR A 202 -2.29 -12.74 2.91
C THR A 202 -2.18 -12.05 4.25
N SER A 203 -1.37 -11.00 4.32
CA SER A 203 -1.25 -10.14 5.50
C SER A 203 -0.59 -8.82 5.15
N LEU A 204 -0.92 -7.78 5.92
CA LEU A 204 -0.39 -6.42 5.82
C LEU A 204 0.13 -6.02 7.19
N ARG A 205 1.28 -5.35 7.23
CA ARG A 205 1.84 -4.89 8.51
C ARG A 205 1.11 -3.68 9.05
N GLY A 206 1.09 -3.56 10.38
CA GLY A 206 0.73 -2.33 11.07
C GLY A 206 1.87 -1.31 11.07
N LEU A 207 1.57 -0.11 11.58
CA LEU A 207 2.49 1.00 11.63
C LEU A 207 2.30 1.83 12.91
N VAL A 208 3.41 2.13 13.59
CA VAL A 208 3.47 3.16 14.63
C VAL A 208 4.60 4.10 14.27
N GLY A 209 4.35 5.41 14.29
CA GLY A 209 5.40 6.39 14.02
C GLY A 209 5.13 7.74 14.63
N GLY A 210 6.17 8.58 14.67
CA GLY A 210 6.08 9.90 15.26
C GLY A 210 7.45 10.56 15.39
N GLU A 211 7.46 11.72 16.04
CA GLU A 211 8.65 12.49 16.30
C GLU A 211 9.16 12.26 17.72
N LEU A 212 10.39 11.77 17.84
CA LEU A 212 11.16 11.74 19.09
C LEU A 212 12.04 12.98 19.16
N LYS A 213 11.91 13.81 20.22
CA LYS A 213 12.67 15.02 20.41
C LYS A 213 13.39 15.00 21.75
N ILE A 214 14.67 15.34 21.76
CA ILE A 214 15.54 15.47 22.94
C ILE A 214 16.05 16.90 23.02
N GLU A 215 15.71 17.61 24.11
CA GLU A 215 16.10 19.00 24.36
C GLU A 215 17.04 19.07 25.57
N VAL A 216 18.14 19.77 25.43
CA VAL A 216 19.19 19.92 26.46
C VAL A 216 19.52 21.38 26.80
N LEU A 217 19.18 22.33 25.92
CA LEU A 217 19.44 23.76 26.04
C LEU A 217 18.26 24.55 25.45
N ASP A 218 18.11 25.80 25.87
CA ASP A 218 17.13 26.73 25.27
C ASP A 218 17.63 27.33 23.95
N GLY A 219 18.95 27.40 23.76
CA GLY A 219 19.58 27.94 22.55
C GLY A 219 20.92 27.28 22.24
N GLY A 220 21.41 27.44 21.02
CA GLY A 220 22.71 26.94 20.61
C GLY A 220 23.86 27.71 21.30
N ILE A 221 24.92 26.99 21.67
CA ILE A 221 26.09 27.54 22.37
C ILE A 221 27.37 27.17 21.60
N HIS A 222 28.40 27.99 21.70
CA HIS A 222 29.71 27.71 21.10
C HIS A 222 30.22 26.32 21.58
N SER A 223 30.50 25.42 20.65
CA SER A 223 30.84 24.05 21.00
C SER A 223 32.15 23.90 21.77
N GLY A 224 33.13 24.77 21.51
CA GLY A 224 34.39 24.79 22.21
C GLY A 224 34.27 25.19 23.70
N ASP A 225 33.19 25.90 24.04
CA ASP A 225 32.91 26.31 25.43
C ASP A 225 32.06 25.26 26.15
N ALA A 226 31.05 24.71 25.48
CA ALA A 226 30.05 23.83 26.09
C ALA A 226 30.38 22.32 26.02
N SER A 227 31.22 21.90 25.07
CA SER A 227 31.54 20.48 24.92
C SER A 227 32.30 19.94 26.14
N GLY A 228 31.85 18.76 26.61
CA GLY A 228 32.40 18.16 27.84
C GLY A 228 31.68 18.61 29.11
N ILE A 229 30.90 19.68 29.07
CA ILE A 229 30.08 20.21 30.18
C ILE A 229 28.62 19.89 29.93
N VAL A 230 28.09 20.30 28.77
CA VAL A 230 26.71 20.06 28.37
C VAL A 230 26.59 18.73 27.55
N PRO A 231 25.64 17.85 27.85
CA PRO A 231 25.47 16.63 27.08
C PRO A 231 25.00 16.97 25.67
N SER A 232 25.55 16.28 24.67
CA SER A 232 25.05 16.38 23.28
C SER A 232 23.65 15.77 23.13
N SER A 233 22.69 16.53 22.62
CA SER A 233 21.33 16.05 22.33
C SER A 233 21.34 14.87 21.38
N PHE A 234 22.23 14.86 20.38
CA PHE A 234 22.38 13.75 19.43
C PHE A 234 22.94 12.47 20.09
N ARG A 235 23.88 12.60 21.04
CA ARG A 235 24.37 11.46 21.81
C ARG A 235 23.26 10.86 22.68
N LEU A 236 22.46 11.72 23.34
CA LEU A 236 21.34 11.25 24.15
C LEU A 236 20.25 10.60 23.30
N LEU A 237 19.99 11.13 22.09
CA LEU A 237 19.08 10.50 21.12
C LEU A 237 19.51 9.06 20.83
N ARG A 238 20.79 8.82 20.53
CA ARG A 238 21.31 7.45 20.29
C ARG A 238 21.07 6.54 21.49
N GLN A 239 21.39 6.99 22.71
CA GLN A 239 21.15 6.20 23.94
C GLN A 239 19.67 5.85 24.16
N ILE A 240 18.76 6.72 23.74
CA ILE A 240 17.31 6.47 23.86
C ILE A 240 16.84 5.50 22.78
N LEU A 241 17.36 5.61 21.55
CA LEU A 241 17.04 4.68 20.46
C LEU A 241 17.52 3.25 20.79
N ASP A 242 18.68 3.10 21.43
CA ASP A 242 19.21 1.79 21.88
C ASP A 242 18.29 1.07 22.89
N ARG A 243 17.25 1.74 23.43
CA ARG A 243 16.24 1.11 24.28
C ARG A 243 15.18 0.31 23.48
N ILE A 244 15.02 0.63 22.20
CA ILE A 244 14.00 0.03 21.34
C ILE A 244 14.60 -0.79 20.19
N GLU A 245 15.84 -0.54 19.81
CA GLU A 245 16.54 -1.24 18.74
C GLU A 245 17.98 -1.56 19.16
N ASP A 246 18.45 -2.76 18.89
CA ASP A 246 19.85 -3.12 19.03
C ASP A 246 20.67 -2.47 17.91
N PRO A 247 21.66 -1.60 18.21
CA PRO A 247 22.36 -0.81 17.19
C PRO A 247 23.29 -1.64 16.29
N VAL A 248 23.56 -2.90 16.63
CA VAL A 248 24.45 -3.78 15.85
C VAL A 248 23.65 -4.67 14.92
N SER A 249 22.61 -5.32 15.44
CA SER A 249 21.80 -6.29 14.70
C SER A 249 20.57 -5.67 14.02
N GLY A 250 20.14 -4.47 14.46
CA GLY A 250 18.86 -3.87 14.04
C GLY A 250 17.63 -4.58 14.63
N GLN A 251 17.82 -5.51 15.58
CA GLN A 251 16.71 -6.20 16.21
C GLN A 251 15.91 -5.26 17.12
N ILE A 252 14.59 -5.29 17.00
CA ILE A 252 13.71 -4.54 17.90
C ILE A 252 13.68 -5.20 19.28
N LEU A 253 13.97 -4.40 20.32
CA LEU A 253 14.08 -4.89 21.70
C LEU A 253 12.73 -4.88 22.45
N VAL A 254 11.72 -4.24 21.89
CA VAL A 254 10.38 -4.13 22.47
C VAL A 254 9.59 -5.40 22.21
N LYS A 255 9.44 -6.25 23.21
CA LYS A 255 8.75 -7.55 23.11
C LYS A 255 7.31 -7.44 22.62
N ASP A 256 6.60 -6.38 23.00
CA ASP A 256 5.23 -6.10 22.60
C ASP A 256 5.09 -5.88 21.06
N CYS A 257 6.19 -5.69 20.36
CA CYS A 257 6.21 -5.59 18.88
C CYS A 257 6.24 -6.96 18.20
N TYR A 258 6.33 -8.08 18.94
CA TYR A 258 6.40 -9.42 18.36
C TYR A 258 5.12 -10.20 18.59
N VAL A 259 4.82 -11.07 17.64
CA VAL A 259 3.70 -12.03 17.70
C VAL A 259 4.19 -13.41 17.28
N GLU A 260 3.45 -14.45 17.68
CA GLU A 260 3.67 -15.78 17.11
C GLU A 260 3.21 -15.79 15.65
N ILE A 261 4.10 -16.24 14.75
CA ILE A 261 3.79 -16.32 13.33
C ILE A 261 3.05 -17.64 13.07
N PRO A 262 1.82 -17.62 12.51
CA PRO A 262 1.08 -18.83 12.21
C PRO A 262 1.87 -19.77 11.28
N LYS A 263 1.86 -21.08 11.55
CA LYS A 263 2.60 -22.09 10.77
C LYS A 263 2.34 -21.98 9.27
N LYS A 264 1.07 -21.81 8.87
CA LYS A 264 0.67 -21.66 7.47
C LYS A 264 1.34 -20.44 6.81
N ARG A 265 1.53 -19.35 7.54
CA ARG A 265 2.23 -18.13 7.03
C ARG A 265 3.73 -18.37 6.86
N ILE A 266 4.34 -19.19 7.71
CA ILE A 266 5.74 -19.62 7.55
C ILE A 266 5.88 -20.52 6.30
N GLU A 267 4.93 -21.43 6.05
CA GLU A 267 4.92 -22.28 4.86
C GLU A 267 4.74 -21.45 3.59
N GLN A 268 3.85 -20.47 3.60
CA GLN A 268 3.69 -19.51 2.49
C GLN A 268 4.96 -18.71 2.24
N ALA A 269 5.65 -18.24 3.29
CA ALA A 269 6.92 -17.54 3.16
C ALA A 269 8.02 -18.44 2.57
N LYS A 270 8.09 -19.71 2.96
CA LYS A 270 9.01 -20.68 2.37
C LYS A 270 8.75 -20.91 0.88
N PHE A 271 7.47 -21.07 0.51
CA PHE A 271 7.10 -21.24 -0.90
C PHE A 271 7.45 -19.99 -1.73
N ALA A 272 7.09 -18.81 -1.24
CA ALA A 272 7.42 -17.53 -1.89
C ALA A 272 8.94 -17.32 -2.01
N ALA A 273 9.72 -17.70 -0.98
CA ALA A 273 11.18 -17.66 -1.01
C ALA A 273 11.77 -18.58 -2.07
N GLY A 274 11.20 -19.77 -2.25
CA GLY A 274 11.59 -20.69 -3.33
C GLY A 274 11.33 -20.14 -4.74
N VAL A 275 10.27 -19.32 -4.88
CA VAL A 275 9.94 -18.66 -6.16
C VAL A 275 10.82 -17.45 -6.43
N LEU A 276 11.08 -16.62 -5.43
CA LEU A 276 11.80 -15.34 -5.57
C LEU A 276 13.32 -15.48 -5.45
N GLY A 277 13.79 -16.42 -4.63
CA GLY A 277 15.23 -16.54 -4.35
C GLY A 277 15.81 -15.18 -3.93
N ASN A 278 16.91 -14.81 -4.54
CA ASN A 278 17.62 -13.55 -4.27
C ASN A 278 16.91 -12.32 -4.83
N ASP A 279 15.88 -12.46 -5.67
CA ASP A 279 15.12 -11.31 -6.19
C ASP A 279 14.38 -10.56 -5.07
N ILE A 280 14.18 -11.20 -3.91
CA ILE A 280 13.62 -10.55 -2.72
C ILE A 280 14.41 -9.30 -2.31
N PHE A 281 15.72 -9.26 -2.53
CA PHE A 281 16.57 -8.11 -2.23
C PHE A 281 17.25 -7.49 -3.45
N ASN A 282 17.52 -8.23 -4.53
CA ASN A 282 18.13 -7.72 -5.76
C ASN A 282 17.30 -6.62 -6.44
N ARG A 283 16.00 -6.60 -6.17
CA ARG A 283 15.10 -5.53 -6.64
C ARG A 283 15.39 -4.14 -6.05
N PHE A 284 16.16 -4.07 -4.97
CA PHE A 284 16.54 -2.81 -4.32
C PHE A 284 17.90 -2.33 -4.82
N PRO A 285 18.08 -1.02 -5.06
CA PRO A 285 19.33 -0.46 -5.57
C PRO A 285 20.40 -0.34 -4.46
N LEU A 286 20.83 -1.48 -3.93
CA LEU A 286 21.89 -1.52 -2.93
C LEU A 286 23.18 -0.94 -3.50
N LYS A 287 23.92 -0.20 -2.69
CA LYS A 287 25.25 0.26 -3.07
C LYS A 287 26.21 -0.91 -3.13
N GLU A 288 27.25 -0.77 -3.97
CA GLU A 288 28.32 -1.76 -4.09
C GLU A 288 28.84 -2.18 -2.71
N ASN A 289 29.00 -3.47 -2.51
CA ASN A 289 29.38 -4.13 -1.26
C ASN A 289 28.36 -4.02 -0.09
N SER A 290 27.22 -3.37 -0.26
CA SER A 290 26.14 -3.42 0.73
C SER A 290 25.43 -4.77 0.63
N LYS A 291 25.13 -5.36 1.79
CA LYS A 291 24.43 -6.65 1.90
C LYS A 291 23.02 -6.46 2.49
N PRO A 292 22.09 -7.36 2.17
CA PRO A 292 20.81 -7.42 2.90
C PRO A 292 21.05 -7.81 4.37
N VAL A 293 20.05 -7.58 5.21
CA VAL A 293 20.11 -7.90 6.66
C VAL A 293 20.17 -9.41 6.95
N SER A 294 19.88 -10.25 5.98
CA SER A 294 20.01 -11.71 6.02
C SER A 294 20.28 -12.23 4.60
N GLU A 295 20.97 -13.36 4.49
CA GLU A 295 21.17 -14.07 3.21
C GLU A 295 20.08 -15.16 2.99
N ASP A 296 19.26 -15.46 4.00
CA ASP A 296 18.13 -16.40 3.90
C ASP A 296 16.88 -15.70 3.36
N PRO A 297 16.39 -16.05 2.14
CA PRO A 297 15.19 -15.45 1.58
C PRO A 297 13.92 -15.64 2.41
N VAL A 298 13.80 -16.75 3.16
CA VAL A 298 12.65 -16.98 4.06
C VAL A 298 12.65 -15.97 5.19
N GLU A 299 13.83 -15.77 5.82
CA GLU A 299 14.00 -14.79 6.88
C GLU A 299 13.69 -13.36 6.37
N LEU A 300 14.15 -13.01 5.15
CA LEU A 300 13.87 -11.71 4.54
C LEU A 300 12.36 -11.49 4.30
N ILE A 301 11.64 -12.50 3.83
CA ILE A 301 10.18 -12.42 3.66
C ILE A 301 9.49 -12.25 5.01
N LEU A 302 9.89 -13.02 6.04
CA LEU A 302 9.31 -12.91 7.37
C LEU A 302 9.65 -11.57 8.03
N ASN A 303 10.87 -11.07 7.87
CA ASN A 303 11.27 -9.73 8.32
C ASN A 303 10.44 -8.62 7.68
N ARG A 304 10.13 -8.77 6.38
CA ARG A 304 9.32 -7.81 5.63
C ARG A 304 7.83 -7.87 6.00
N SER A 305 7.31 -9.02 6.37
CA SER A 305 5.85 -9.24 6.48
C SER A 305 5.34 -9.52 7.90
N TRP A 306 6.14 -10.10 8.79
CA TRP A 306 5.69 -10.62 10.09
C TRP A 306 6.53 -10.17 11.28
N ARG A 307 7.66 -9.50 11.06
CA ARG A 307 8.51 -9.02 12.16
C ARG A 307 8.51 -7.49 12.20
N PRO A 308 8.73 -6.91 13.40
CA PRO A 308 8.85 -5.46 13.50
C PRO A 308 10.13 -4.99 12.81
N ALA A 309 10.09 -3.76 12.28
CA ALA A 309 11.26 -3.12 11.68
C ALA A 309 11.17 -1.60 11.87
N LEU A 310 12.25 -0.98 12.30
CA LEU A 310 12.34 0.48 12.51
C LEU A 310 13.01 1.15 11.33
N SER A 311 12.45 2.28 10.90
CA SER A 311 13.03 3.17 9.91
C SER A 311 13.13 4.59 10.46
N TYR A 312 14.21 5.28 10.12
CA TYR A 312 14.48 6.67 10.44
C TYR A 312 14.20 7.52 9.20
N LEU A 313 13.16 8.36 9.27
CA LEU A 313 12.62 9.05 8.09
C LEU A 313 13.11 10.49 7.93
N GLY A 314 13.58 11.10 8.98
CA GLY A 314 14.06 12.49 8.93
C GLY A 314 14.66 12.91 10.26
N VAL A 315 15.52 13.91 10.23
CA VAL A 315 16.23 14.46 11.39
C VAL A 315 16.00 15.96 11.46
N GLY A 316 15.71 16.49 12.66
CA GLY A 316 15.58 17.91 12.96
C GLY A 316 16.60 18.36 13.99
N GLY A 317 16.83 19.69 14.08
CA GLY A 317 17.77 20.30 15.02
C GLY A 317 19.24 20.31 14.55
N LEU A 318 19.54 19.70 13.42
CA LEU A 318 20.84 19.75 12.74
C LEU A 318 20.69 20.54 11.44
N PRO A 319 21.59 21.50 11.13
CA PRO A 319 21.59 22.22 9.87
C PRO A 319 22.13 21.34 8.73
N GLU A 320 21.98 21.82 7.51
CA GLU A 320 22.73 21.28 6.37
C GLU A 320 24.25 21.38 6.64
N ILE A 321 25.03 20.46 6.10
CA ILE A 321 26.48 20.39 6.33
C ILE A 321 27.16 21.70 5.93
N SER A 322 26.74 22.33 4.84
CA SER A 322 27.25 23.62 4.37
C SER A 322 27.06 24.77 5.38
N ASP A 323 26.03 24.67 6.22
CA ASP A 323 25.60 25.69 7.17
C ASP A 323 26.03 25.37 8.63
N ALA A 324 26.76 24.24 8.80
CA ALA A 324 27.15 23.73 10.10
C ALA A 324 28.36 24.50 10.65
N GLY A 325 28.12 25.34 11.66
CA GLY A 325 29.17 26.00 12.45
C GLY A 325 29.46 25.25 13.77
N ASN A 326 30.47 25.72 14.52
CA ASN A 326 30.90 25.15 15.80
C ASN A 326 29.89 25.45 16.95
N VAL A 327 28.70 24.94 16.83
CA VAL A 327 27.59 25.13 17.77
C VAL A 327 27.12 23.78 18.35
N LEU A 328 27.09 23.68 19.69
CA LEU A 328 26.38 22.61 20.39
C LEU A 328 24.88 22.86 20.25
N ARG A 329 24.19 21.89 19.70
CA ARG A 329 22.77 22.04 19.36
C ARG A 329 21.87 21.92 20.58
N PRO A 330 20.85 22.78 20.72
CA PRO A 330 19.95 22.77 21.86
C PRO A 330 19.06 21.56 21.92
N PHE A 331 18.70 21.01 20.76
CA PHE A 331 17.91 19.80 20.63
C PHE A 331 18.31 18.98 19.40
N THR A 332 17.86 17.73 19.38
CA THR A 332 17.83 16.86 18.20
C THR A 332 16.48 16.16 18.16
N SER A 333 15.83 16.11 17.01
CA SER A 333 14.63 15.32 16.82
C SER A 333 14.79 14.34 15.66
N ILE A 334 14.03 13.24 15.70
CA ILE A 334 14.04 12.23 14.66
C ILE A 334 12.64 11.70 14.41
N LYS A 335 12.30 11.53 13.14
CA LYS A 335 11.05 10.91 12.70
C LYS A 335 11.23 9.40 12.62
N LEU A 336 10.45 8.67 13.41
CA LEU A 336 10.47 7.21 13.50
C LEU A 336 9.28 6.61 12.77
N SER A 337 9.51 5.46 12.12
CA SER A 337 8.47 4.61 11.53
C SER A 337 8.75 3.17 11.90
N MET A 338 7.95 2.61 12.82
CA MET A 338 8.03 1.22 13.28
C MET A 338 6.94 0.42 12.57
N ARG A 339 7.33 -0.48 11.69
CA ARG A 339 6.41 -1.48 11.13
C ARG A 339 6.15 -2.58 12.13
N LEU A 340 4.90 -3.01 12.23
CA LEU A 340 4.45 -4.00 13.20
C LEU A 340 3.90 -5.25 12.51
N PRO A 341 3.99 -6.42 13.14
CA PRO A 341 3.32 -7.63 12.65
C PRO A 341 1.81 -7.41 12.41
N PRO A 342 1.20 -8.19 11.51
CA PRO A 342 -0.21 -8.01 11.11
C PRO A 342 -1.23 -8.06 12.25
N THR A 343 -0.95 -8.83 13.30
CA THR A 343 -1.88 -9.05 14.42
C THR A 343 -1.53 -8.26 15.68
N SER A 344 -0.54 -7.37 15.60
CA SER A 344 -0.17 -6.49 16.72
C SER A 344 -1.16 -5.35 16.87
N SER A 345 -1.47 -4.97 18.12
CA SER A 345 -2.22 -3.75 18.41
C SER A 345 -1.31 -2.52 18.36
N ALA A 346 -1.40 -1.73 17.32
CA ALA A 346 -0.61 -0.51 17.15
C ALA A 346 -0.82 0.47 18.30
N LYS A 347 -2.04 0.59 18.82
CA LYS A 347 -2.36 1.44 19.99
C LYS A 347 -1.61 1.02 21.24
N LYS A 348 -1.53 -0.29 21.54
CA LYS A 348 -0.79 -0.81 22.70
C LYS A 348 0.70 -0.61 22.52
N VAL A 349 1.22 -0.92 21.33
CA VAL A 349 2.65 -0.75 21.01
C VAL A 349 3.04 0.73 21.04
N SER A 350 2.26 1.63 20.48
CA SER A 350 2.52 3.09 20.52
C SER A 350 2.65 3.59 21.96
N LYS A 351 1.74 3.19 22.85
CA LYS A 351 1.82 3.54 24.27
C LYS A 351 3.12 3.00 24.91
N LYS A 352 3.48 1.76 24.59
CA LYS A 352 4.68 1.11 25.14
C LYS A 352 5.97 1.76 24.66
N ILE A 353 6.06 2.07 23.36
CA ILE A 353 7.20 2.79 22.77
C ILE A 353 7.33 4.18 23.41
N ASN A 354 6.24 4.93 23.54
CA ASN A 354 6.26 6.24 24.20
C ASN A 354 6.80 6.14 25.63
N GLU A 355 6.31 5.18 26.42
CA GLU A 355 6.79 4.93 27.79
C GLU A 355 8.30 4.64 27.83
N ILE A 356 8.79 3.76 26.96
CA ILE A 356 10.21 3.36 26.93
C ILE A 356 11.11 4.54 26.53
N LEU A 357 10.71 5.31 25.52
CA LEU A 357 11.50 6.43 25.00
C LEU A 357 11.57 7.61 25.97
N THR A 358 10.49 7.87 26.73
CA THR A 358 10.40 9.07 27.58
C THR A 358 10.74 8.83 29.05
N LYS A 359 10.75 7.56 29.52
CA LYS A 359 11.03 7.21 30.91
C LYS A 359 12.52 7.42 31.24
N ASN A 360 12.79 8.02 32.40
CA ASN A 360 14.16 8.23 32.93
C ASN A 360 15.13 8.74 31.86
N PRO A 361 14.93 9.96 31.36
CA PRO A 361 15.78 10.54 30.33
C PRO A 361 17.23 10.70 30.82
N PRO A 362 18.23 10.32 30.02
CA PRO A 362 19.63 10.47 30.44
C PRO A 362 19.97 11.92 30.63
N ASN A 363 20.82 12.20 31.63
CA ASN A 363 21.23 13.55 32.05
C ASN A 363 20.06 14.52 32.39
N GLY A 364 18.87 13.99 32.71
CA GLY A 364 17.69 14.81 32.97
C GLY A 364 17.21 15.65 31.77
N ALA A 365 17.56 15.25 30.55
CA ALA A 365 17.12 15.95 29.33
C ALA A 365 15.59 15.92 29.20
N LYS A 366 15.02 16.93 28.54
CA LYS A 366 13.62 16.95 28.21
C LYS A 366 13.40 16.07 26.96
N VAL A 367 12.64 14.98 27.14
CA VAL A 367 12.35 14.03 26.07
C VAL A 367 10.87 13.96 25.83
N SER A 368 10.46 14.00 24.56
CA SER A 368 9.07 13.83 24.13
C SER A 368 8.99 12.93 22.91
N PHE A 369 7.96 12.10 22.86
CA PHE A 369 7.60 11.36 21.66
C PHE A 369 6.15 11.67 21.29
N LYS A 370 5.97 12.33 20.14
CA LYS A 370 4.67 12.68 19.60
C LYS A 370 4.31 11.67 18.52
N THR A 371 3.33 10.80 18.80
CA THR A 371 2.80 9.84 17.83
C THR A 371 1.99 10.56 16.75
N ASP A 372 2.31 10.31 15.48
CA ASP A 372 1.56 10.81 14.33
C ASP A 372 0.71 9.70 13.69
N TRP A 373 1.21 8.45 13.74
CA TRP A 373 0.56 7.29 13.15
C TRP A 373 0.45 6.15 14.16
N SER A 374 -0.71 5.51 14.16
CA SER A 374 -0.96 4.28 14.92
C SER A 374 -2.04 3.49 14.19
N VAL A 375 -1.61 2.59 13.30
CA VAL A 375 -2.47 1.84 12.38
C VAL A 375 -2.24 0.35 12.60
N ASP A 376 -3.31 -0.40 12.86
CA ASP A 376 -3.23 -1.85 13.00
C ASP A 376 -2.94 -2.50 11.65
N GLY A 377 -2.30 -3.67 11.69
CA GLY A 377 -2.14 -4.50 10.51
C GLY A 377 -3.41 -5.30 10.20
N TRP A 378 -3.29 -6.17 9.20
CA TRP A 378 -4.38 -7.06 8.82
C TRP A 378 -3.83 -8.44 8.45
N MET A 379 -4.57 -9.47 8.81
CA MET A 379 -4.32 -10.85 8.40
C MET A 379 -5.57 -11.40 7.75
N ALA A 380 -5.44 -11.88 6.51
CA ALA A 380 -6.52 -12.55 5.81
C ALA A 380 -7.01 -13.78 6.60
N PRO A 381 -8.32 -14.08 6.57
CA PRO A 381 -8.82 -15.35 7.04
C PRO A 381 -8.14 -16.52 6.33
N GLU A 382 -8.30 -17.73 6.84
CA GLU A 382 -7.83 -18.90 6.12
C GLU A 382 -8.50 -18.99 4.75
N ILE A 383 -7.67 -19.18 3.72
CA ILE A 383 -8.21 -19.29 2.36
C ILE A 383 -9.07 -20.55 2.24
N SER A 384 -10.27 -20.38 1.73
CA SER A 384 -11.17 -21.51 1.49
C SER A 384 -10.67 -22.38 0.32
N PRO A 385 -10.97 -23.69 0.35
CA PRO A 385 -10.53 -24.61 -0.71
C PRO A 385 -10.98 -24.20 -2.12
N TRP A 386 -12.17 -23.62 -2.25
CA TRP A 386 -12.68 -23.17 -3.54
C TRP A 386 -11.87 -21.97 -4.09
N LEU A 387 -11.50 -21.01 -3.23
CA LEU A 387 -10.72 -19.84 -3.64
C LEU A 387 -9.27 -20.25 -3.95
N GLU A 388 -8.66 -21.08 -3.12
CA GLU A 388 -7.31 -21.59 -3.37
C GLU A 388 -7.22 -22.33 -4.71
N LYS A 389 -8.22 -23.19 -5.00
CA LYS A 389 -8.33 -23.89 -6.29
C LYS A 389 -8.53 -22.92 -7.45
N ALA A 390 -9.37 -21.90 -7.29
CA ALA A 390 -9.61 -20.89 -8.31
C ALA A 390 -8.33 -20.09 -8.63
N LEU A 391 -7.60 -19.65 -7.62
CA LEU A 391 -6.32 -18.92 -7.78
C LEU A 391 -5.27 -19.78 -8.50
N ASN A 392 -5.08 -21.03 -8.08
CA ASN A 392 -4.14 -21.93 -8.73
C ASN A 392 -4.53 -22.20 -10.19
N ASN A 393 -5.80 -22.49 -10.46
CA ASN A 393 -6.30 -22.71 -11.82
C ASN A 393 -6.07 -21.47 -12.70
N ALA A 394 -6.37 -20.27 -12.18
CA ALA A 394 -6.12 -19.02 -12.91
C ALA A 394 -4.62 -18.83 -13.20
N SER A 395 -3.77 -19.02 -12.19
CA SER A 395 -2.32 -18.86 -12.36
C SER A 395 -1.75 -19.86 -13.36
N GLU A 396 -2.10 -21.14 -13.24
CA GLU A 396 -1.63 -22.19 -14.16
C GLU A 396 -2.14 -21.99 -15.59
N ASN A 397 -3.40 -21.59 -15.75
CA ASN A 397 -3.97 -21.33 -17.06
C ASN A 397 -3.29 -20.18 -17.79
N TYR A 398 -3.05 -19.07 -17.12
CA TYR A 398 -2.57 -17.85 -17.77
C TYR A 398 -1.06 -17.63 -17.65
N PHE A 399 -0.43 -18.09 -16.56
CA PHE A 399 1.02 -17.92 -16.33
C PHE A 399 1.81 -19.21 -16.41
N LYS A 400 1.16 -20.39 -16.45
CA LYS A 400 1.82 -21.71 -16.45
C LYS A 400 2.64 -21.99 -15.18
N LYS A 401 2.29 -21.36 -14.09
CA LYS A 401 2.92 -21.49 -12.79
C LYS A 401 1.85 -21.44 -11.69
N PRO A 402 2.06 -22.07 -10.52
CA PRO A 402 1.11 -21.99 -9.41
C PRO A 402 1.00 -20.59 -8.86
N ALA A 403 -0.13 -20.27 -8.23
CA ALA A 403 -0.30 -19.02 -7.50
C ALA A 403 0.59 -18.97 -6.24
N VAL A 404 0.99 -17.76 -5.84
CA VAL A 404 1.79 -17.54 -4.63
C VAL A 404 0.99 -16.70 -3.64
N LEU A 405 0.96 -17.19 -2.41
CA LEU A 405 0.38 -16.49 -1.26
C LEU A 405 1.51 -15.93 -0.40
N MET A 406 1.50 -14.61 -0.14
CA MET A 406 2.58 -13.97 0.62
C MET A 406 2.04 -12.78 1.45
N GLY A 407 2.62 -12.56 2.62
CA GLY A 407 2.42 -11.32 3.37
C GLY A 407 3.20 -10.15 2.78
N GLU A 408 2.66 -8.95 2.89
CA GLU A 408 3.27 -7.73 2.39
C GLU A 408 3.77 -6.79 3.50
N GLY A 409 4.70 -5.91 3.14
CA GLY A 409 5.39 -5.05 4.10
C GLY A 409 4.72 -3.71 4.37
N TRP A 410 3.78 -3.30 3.53
CA TRP A 410 3.02 -2.06 3.68
C TRP A 410 1.72 -2.25 4.47
N SER A 411 1.04 -1.16 4.73
CA SER A 411 -0.24 -1.14 5.43
C SER A 411 -1.32 -0.61 4.48
N ILE A 412 -2.46 -1.25 4.48
CA ILE A 412 -3.68 -0.80 3.80
C ILE A 412 -4.74 -0.66 4.91
N PRO A 413 -4.96 0.54 5.45
CA PRO A 413 -5.72 0.73 6.70
C PRO A 413 -7.16 0.20 6.63
N PHE A 414 -7.81 0.33 5.48
CA PHE A 414 -9.20 -0.09 5.32
C PHE A 414 -9.40 -1.62 5.31
N MET A 415 -8.36 -2.41 5.04
CA MET A 415 -8.49 -3.87 5.03
C MET A 415 -8.91 -4.44 6.38
N GLY A 416 -8.39 -3.88 7.49
CA GLY A 416 -8.85 -4.22 8.83
C GLY A 416 -10.35 -3.95 9.00
N MET A 417 -10.80 -2.78 8.58
CA MET A 417 -12.20 -2.37 8.65
C MET A 417 -13.12 -3.27 7.79
N LEU A 418 -12.70 -3.60 6.55
CA LEU A 418 -13.47 -4.52 5.70
C LEU A 418 -13.54 -5.92 6.30
N GLY A 419 -12.44 -6.42 6.90
CA GLY A 419 -12.43 -7.70 7.59
C GLY A 419 -13.38 -7.74 8.80
N GLU A 420 -13.50 -6.64 9.55
CA GLU A 420 -14.46 -6.51 10.64
C GLU A 420 -15.92 -6.40 10.15
N LYS A 421 -16.15 -5.69 9.06
CA LYS A 421 -17.49 -5.50 8.48
C LYS A 421 -18.01 -6.75 7.76
N PHE A 422 -17.13 -7.53 7.16
CA PHE A 422 -17.45 -8.74 6.40
C PHE A 422 -16.65 -9.96 6.92
N PRO A 423 -16.89 -10.40 8.17
CA PRO A 423 -16.08 -11.43 8.82
C PRO A 423 -16.18 -12.81 8.16
N ASP A 424 -17.26 -13.06 7.43
CA ASP A 424 -17.50 -14.33 6.72
C ASP A 424 -16.95 -14.32 5.28
N ALA A 425 -16.48 -13.17 4.80
CA ALA A 425 -15.97 -13.03 3.43
C ALA A 425 -14.58 -13.64 3.26
N GLN A 426 -14.33 -14.18 2.08
CA GLN A 426 -12.98 -14.45 1.62
C GLN A 426 -12.37 -13.19 1.00
N PHE A 427 -11.05 -13.11 1.00
CA PHE A 427 -10.33 -11.93 0.48
C PHE A 427 -9.30 -12.35 -0.57
N LEU A 428 -9.41 -11.77 -1.75
CA LEU A 428 -8.39 -11.79 -2.80
C LEU A 428 -7.77 -10.41 -2.92
N ILE A 429 -6.60 -10.24 -2.31
CA ILE A 429 -5.84 -9.00 -2.39
C ILE A 429 -4.71 -9.23 -3.37
N THR A 430 -4.79 -8.58 -4.51
CA THR A 430 -3.82 -8.74 -5.61
C THR A 430 -3.58 -7.40 -6.27
N GLY A 431 -2.62 -7.33 -7.17
CA GLY A 431 -2.35 -6.10 -7.90
C GLY A 431 -1.14 -6.20 -8.82
N VAL A 432 -0.75 -5.06 -9.37
CA VAL A 432 0.30 -4.95 -10.37
C VAL A 432 1.56 -4.24 -9.86
N LEU A 433 1.63 -3.94 -8.57
CA LEU A 433 2.78 -3.28 -7.94
C LEU A 433 3.93 -4.28 -7.74
N GLY A 434 4.55 -4.67 -8.83
CA GLY A 434 5.66 -5.61 -8.86
C GLY A 434 7.03 -4.94 -8.98
N PRO A 435 8.09 -5.73 -9.26
CA PRO A 435 9.43 -5.21 -9.42
C PRO A 435 9.52 -4.08 -10.46
N GLY A 436 10.08 -2.94 -10.04
CA GLY A 436 10.28 -1.78 -10.88
C GLY A 436 9.06 -0.88 -11.08
N SER A 437 7.89 -1.15 -10.46
CA SER A 437 6.70 -0.29 -10.55
C SER A 437 6.88 1.07 -9.90
N ASN A 438 7.63 1.13 -8.80
CA ASN A 438 7.97 2.35 -8.05
C ASN A 438 6.79 3.30 -7.82
N ALA A 439 5.64 2.76 -7.41
CA ALA A 439 4.34 3.44 -7.41
C ALA A 439 4.35 4.81 -6.71
N HIS A 440 4.95 4.92 -5.51
CA HIS A 440 5.05 6.19 -4.76
C HIS A 440 6.29 7.02 -5.09
N GLY A 441 7.22 6.47 -5.87
CA GLY A 441 8.48 7.13 -6.25
C GLY A 441 8.41 7.90 -7.58
N PRO A 442 9.55 8.52 -8.01
CA PRO A 442 9.69 9.02 -9.35
C PRO A 442 9.77 7.86 -10.37
N ASN A 443 9.38 8.14 -11.61
CA ASN A 443 9.30 7.14 -12.69
C ASN A 443 8.33 5.99 -12.39
N ALA A 444 7.28 6.24 -11.60
CA ALA A 444 6.19 5.30 -11.38
C ALA A 444 5.67 4.75 -12.71
N VAL A 445 5.44 3.44 -12.79
CA VAL A 445 5.15 2.76 -14.06
C VAL A 445 4.18 1.60 -13.90
N SER A 446 3.26 1.49 -14.85
CA SER A 446 2.41 0.34 -15.10
C SER A 446 2.93 -0.43 -16.31
N TYR A 447 3.08 -1.75 -16.17
CA TYR A 447 3.52 -2.62 -17.27
C TYR A 447 2.31 -3.05 -18.09
N THR A 448 2.04 -2.40 -19.21
CA THR A 448 0.78 -2.56 -19.95
C THR A 448 0.54 -3.98 -20.50
N HIS A 449 1.58 -4.74 -20.80
CA HIS A 449 1.46 -6.14 -21.24
C HIS A 449 1.31 -7.15 -20.08
N LEU A 450 1.61 -6.74 -18.85
CA LEU A 450 1.50 -7.55 -17.64
C LEU A 450 0.26 -7.19 -16.82
N THR A 451 -0.25 -5.99 -17.03
CA THR A 451 -1.51 -5.51 -16.46
C THR A 451 -2.72 -6.06 -17.21
N LEU A 452 -2.63 -7.31 -17.62
CA LEU A 452 -3.83 -8.07 -17.92
C LEU A 452 -4.34 -8.63 -16.58
N PRO A 453 -4.99 -7.83 -15.71
CA PRO A 453 -5.50 -8.32 -14.43
C PRO A 453 -6.65 -9.29 -14.66
N THR A 454 -7.23 -9.29 -15.87
CA THR A 454 -8.12 -10.37 -16.32
C THR A 454 -7.40 -11.71 -16.38
N LYS A 455 -6.08 -11.78 -16.57
CA LYS A 455 -5.31 -12.99 -16.25
C LYS A 455 -5.32 -13.30 -14.76
N ARG A 456 -5.67 -12.34 -13.89
CA ARG A 456 -5.65 -12.46 -12.43
C ARG A 456 -7.04 -12.55 -11.78
N ILE A 457 -8.09 -12.13 -12.48
CA ILE A 457 -9.45 -12.02 -11.92
C ILE A 457 -10.44 -13.00 -12.56
N VAL A 458 -10.19 -13.46 -13.77
CA VAL A 458 -11.07 -14.38 -14.51
C VAL A 458 -10.70 -15.83 -14.34
#